data_2f5855849495cf9d75019f83ce66a5c4
#
_entry.id   2f5855849495cf9d75019f83ce66a5c4
#
_cell.length_a   1.000
_cell.length_b   1.000
_cell.length_c   1.000
_cell.angle_alpha   90.00
_cell.angle_beta   90.00
_cell.angle_gamma   90.00
#
_symmetry.space_group_name_H-M   'P 1'
#
loop_
_entity.id
_entity.type
_entity.pdbx_description
1 polymer ?
#
loop_
_entity_poly.entity_id
_entity_poly.type
_entity_poly.pdbx_seq_one_letter_code
_entity_poly.pdbx_strand_id
1 'polypeptide(L)'
;MQTIEVRRDSGQADEDSIVAFERGAGIRFPESYRELLLAHDAPRLKCPDFKFVDRSSGLFTIRDVAFFGFGSSLSRSNRIVDAQDSDGCWHEHIVVFGTCANGDYVCFDYRRDPTANEPAVALMFHDYPDNDGKMLVNLVADSFDEFLSLLHRAP
;
A
#
# COMPACT_ATOMS: atom_id res chain seq x y z
N MET A 1 12.39 -14.60 -8.10
CA MET A 1 11.50 -13.93 -7.12
C MET A 1 12.33 -13.42 -5.95
N GLN A 2 12.16 -12.18 -5.59
CA GLN A 2 12.88 -11.60 -4.46
C GLN A 2 12.29 -12.09 -3.14
N THR A 3 13.14 -12.52 -2.22
CA THR A 3 12.71 -12.93 -0.89
C THR A 3 12.51 -11.70 -0.01
N ILE A 4 11.30 -11.55 0.53
CA ILE A 4 10.97 -10.46 1.45
C ILE A 4 11.19 -10.95 2.88
N GLU A 5 12.04 -10.24 3.61
CA GLU A 5 12.31 -10.56 5.00
C GLU A 5 11.43 -9.72 5.92
N VAL A 6 10.68 -10.40 6.78
CA VAL A 6 9.79 -9.76 7.75
C VAL A 6 10.46 -9.73 9.11
N ARG A 7 10.56 -8.52 9.70
CA ARG A 7 11.13 -8.33 11.03
C ARG A 7 10.15 -8.74 12.12
N ARG A 8 8.87 -8.38 11.94
CA ARG A 8 7.78 -8.74 12.86
C ARG A 8 6.45 -8.62 12.14
N ASP A 9 5.44 -9.29 12.67
CA ASP A 9 4.09 -9.24 12.16
C ASP A 9 3.08 -9.39 13.32
N SER A 10 1.81 -9.43 12.97
CA SER A 10 0.69 -9.64 13.91
C SER A 10 0.01 -10.99 13.64
N GLY A 11 0.78 -12.01 13.33
CA GLY A 11 0.29 -13.33 12.99
C GLY A 11 0.05 -13.47 11.49
N GLN A 12 -0.97 -14.23 11.13
CA GLN A 12 -1.36 -14.47 9.75
C GLN A 12 -2.70 -13.82 9.49
N ALA A 13 -2.87 -13.20 8.32
CA ALA A 13 -4.17 -12.70 7.93
C ALA A 13 -5.11 -13.89 7.64
N ASP A 14 -6.39 -13.70 7.92
CA ASP A 14 -7.42 -14.66 7.59
C ASP A 14 -7.86 -14.47 6.14
N GLU A 15 -7.87 -15.54 5.35
CA GLU A 15 -8.25 -15.46 3.95
C GLU A 15 -9.66 -14.91 3.76
N ASP A 16 -10.60 -15.29 4.63
CA ASP A 16 -11.97 -14.78 4.55
C ASP A 16 -12.03 -13.27 4.75
N SER A 17 -11.17 -12.72 5.60
CA SER A 17 -11.09 -11.27 5.81
C SER A 17 -10.55 -10.55 4.57
N ILE A 18 -9.56 -11.14 3.89
CA ILE A 18 -9.04 -10.59 2.63
C ILE A 18 -10.13 -10.59 1.57
N VAL A 19 -10.82 -11.73 1.40
CA VAL A 19 -11.91 -11.86 0.42
C VAL A 19 -13.04 -10.88 0.71
N ALA A 20 -13.42 -10.72 1.99
CA ALA A 20 -14.47 -9.78 2.37
C ALA A 20 -14.09 -8.35 2.01
N PHE A 21 -12.84 -7.96 2.22
CA PHE A 21 -12.34 -6.64 1.82
C PHE A 21 -12.41 -6.46 0.30
N GLU A 22 -11.93 -7.45 -0.45
CA GLU A 22 -11.96 -7.41 -1.92
C GLU A 22 -13.37 -7.22 -2.44
N ARG A 23 -14.34 -7.94 -1.88
CA ARG A 23 -15.75 -7.82 -2.27
C ARG A 23 -16.30 -6.44 -1.94
N GLY A 24 -16.02 -5.93 -0.75
CA GLY A 24 -16.50 -4.63 -0.33
C GLY A 24 -15.93 -3.48 -1.17
N ALA A 25 -14.67 -3.59 -1.58
CA ALA A 25 -13.99 -2.59 -2.39
C ALA A 25 -14.21 -2.78 -3.90
N GLY A 26 -14.72 -3.93 -4.31
CA GLY A 26 -14.92 -4.24 -5.74
C GLY A 26 -13.62 -4.43 -6.50
N ILE A 27 -12.59 -4.96 -5.83
CA ILE A 27 -11.25 -5.14 -6.43
C ILE A 27 -10.72 -6.54 -6.14
N ARG A 28 -9.61 -6.85 -6.75
CA ARG A 28 -8.83 -8.05 -6.46
C ARG A 28 -7.39 -7.64 -6.16
N PHE A 29 -6.86 -8.10 -5.02
CA PHE A 29 -5.46 -7.84 -4.69
C PHE A 29 -4.52 -8.65 -5.56
N PRO A 30 -3.30 -8.15 -5.82
CA PRO A 30 -2.25 -8.96 -6.44
C PRO A 30 -1.98 -10.22 -5.62
N GLU A 31 -1.70 -11.33 -6.30
CA GLU A 31 -1.47 -12.62 -5.64
C GLU A 31 -0.30 -12.55 -4.65
N SER A 32 0.80 -11.91 -5.03
CA SER A 32 1.98 -11.75 -4.16
C SER A 32 1.67 -10.96 -2.88
N TYR A 33 0.77 -9.97 -2.96
CA TYR A 33 0.32 -9.23 -1.79
C TYR A 33 -0.50 -10.15 -0.86
N ARG A 34 -1.43 -10.91 -1.43
CA ARG A 34 -2.25 -11.85 -0.65
C ARG A 34 -1.36 -12.89 0.06
N GLU A 35 -0.39 -13.46 -0.65
CA GLU A 35 0.55 -14.43 -0.09
C GLU A 35 1.34 -13.83 1.08
N LEU A 36 1.81 -12.59 0.94
CA LEU A 36 2.54 -11.91 2.00
C LEU A 36 1.69 -11.76 3.26
N LEU A 37 0.45 -11.28 3.12
CA LEU A 37 -0.43 -11.03 4.27
C LEU A 37 -0.95 -12.33 4.88
N LEU A 38 -1.19 -13.37 4.09
CA LEU A 38 -1.57 -14.68 4.61
C LEU A 38 -0.46 -15.30 5.46
N ALA A 39 0.79 -15.02 5.14
CA ALA A 39 1.94 -15.47 5.94
C ALA A 39 2.23 -14.53 7.12
N HIS A 40 2.06 -13.21 6.91
CA HIS A 40 2.46 -12.18 7.86
C HIS A 40 1.46 -11.02 7.83
N ASP A 41 0.52 -10.97 8.77
CA ASP A 41 -0.44 -9.87 8.85
C ASP A 41 0.23 -8.61 9.40
N ALA A 42 -0.09 -7.45 8.83
CA ALA A 42 0.52 -6.17 9.19
C ALA A 42 2.05 -6.27 9.25
N PRO A 43 2.72 -6.75 8.18
CA PRO A 43 4.15 -7.02 8.25
C PRO A 43 4.97 -5.75 8.41
N ARG A 44 6.01 -5.83 9.25
CA ARG A 44 7.07 -4.83 9.34
C ARG A 44 8.32 -5.46 8.76
N LEU A 45 8.82 -4.89 7.68
CA LEU A 45 9.91 -5.47 6.90
C LEU A 45 11.27 -5.09 7.49
N LYS A 46 12.27 -5.94 7.28
CA LYS A 46 13.67 -5.61 7.61
C LYS A 46 14.21 -4.53 6.69
N CYS A 47 13.78 -4.53 5.43
CA CYS A 47 14.19 -3.58 4.42
C CYS A 47 12.95 -2.84 3.90
N PRO A 48 12.43 -1.84 4.65
CA PRO A 48 11.16 -1.21 4.34
C PRO A 48 11.25 -0.02 3.38
N ASP A 49 12.45 0.41 3.00
CA ASP A 49 12.65 1.65 2.27
C ASP A 49 12.56 1.41 0.76
N PHE A 50 11.99 2.37 0.05
CA PHE A 50 11.91 2.34 -1.40
C PHE A 50 12.23 3.71 -1.98
N LYS A 51 12.92 3.69 -3.12
CA LYS A 51 13.30 4.87 -3.86
C LYS A 51 12.40 5.00 -5.08
N PHE A 52 11.92 6.20 -5.32
CA PHE A 52 11.03 6.48 -6.45
C PHE A 52 11.29 7.89 -6.98
N VAL A 53 10.78 8.18 -8.17
CA VAL A 53 10.87 9.52 -8.74
C VAL A 53 9.66 10.33 -8.30
N ASP A 54 9.89 11.42 -7.57
CA ASP A 54 8.86 12.40 -7.26
C ASP A 54 8.59 13.20 -8.54
N ARG A 55 7.42 13.00 -9.12
CA ARG A 55 7.08 13.60 -10.41
C ARG A 55 6.88 15.10 -10.34
N SER A 56 6.64 15.65 -9.16
CA SER A 56 6.51 17.11 -9.00
C SER A 56 7.86 17.81 -9.09
N SER A 57 8.93 17.17 -8.66
CA SER A 57 10.29 17.73 -8.66
C SER A 57 11.21 17.11 -9.72
N GLY A 58 10.88 15.91 -10.21
CA GLY A 58 11.76 15.13 -11.09
C GLY A 58 12.92 14.48 -10.36
N LEU A 59 12.98 14.57 -9.05
CA LEU A 59 14.08 14.04 -8.24
C LEU A 59 13.72 12.70 -7.62
N PHE A 60 14.74 11.88 -7.34
CA PHE A 60 14.56 10.67 -6.56
C PHE A 60 14.28 11.03 -5.11
N THR A 61 13.36 10.27 -4.51
CA THR A 61 12.94 10.44 -3.13
C THR A 61 12.84 9.06 -2.49
N ILE A 62 13.10 8.98 -1.18
CA ILE A 62 13.02 7.73 -0.43
C ILE A 62 11.87 7.85 0.59
N ARG A 63 11.06 6.79 0.68
CA ARG A 63 10.03 6.61 1.72
C ARG A 63 10.16 5.20 2.27
N ASP A 64 9.51 4.97 3.38
CA ASP A 64 9.38 3.64 3.96
C ASP A 64 7.93 3.18 3.91
N VAL A 65 7.70 1.89 4.08
CA VAL A 65 6.35 1.33 4.10
C VAL A 65 6.12 0.52 5.37
N ALA A 66 5.00 0.80 6.03
CA ALA A 66 4.43 -0.02 7.09
C ALA A 66 3.07 -0.49 6.60
N PHE A 67 2.89 -1.80 6.47
CA PHE A 67 1.66 -2.38 5.94
C PHE A 67 0.55 -2.35 6.98
N PHE A 68 -0.66 -2.02 6.55
CA PHE A 68 -1.86 -2.27 7.35
C PHE A 68 -2.19 -3.76 7.33
N GLY A 69 -2.96 -4.22 8.31
CA GLY A 69 -3.35 -5.62 8.41
C GLY A 69 -4.86 -5.81 8.42
N PHE A 70 -5.26 -7.07 8.47
CA PHE A 70 -6.67 -7.49 8.42
C PHE A 70 -7.20 -7.94 9.78
N GLY A 71 -6.32 -8.18 10.75
CA GLY A 71 -6.68 -8.77 12.03
C GLY A 71 -7.60 -7.88 12.87
N SER A 72 -8.63 -8.47 13.47
CA SER A 72 -9.58 -7.76 14.33
C SER A 72 -8.95 -7.31 15.65
N SER A 73 -7.86 -7.93 16.07
CA SER A 73 -7.12 -7.55 17.29
C SER A 73 -6.20 -6.36 17.09
N LEU A 74 -5.97 -5.91 15.85
CA LEU A 74 -5.17 -4.73 15.56
C LEU A 74 -5.89 -3.47 16.03
N SER A 75 -5.12 -2.44 16.41
CA SER A 75 -5.71 -1.12 16.64
C SER A 75 -6.28 -0.57 15.34
N ARG A 76 -7.26 0.33 15.44
CA ARG A 76 -7.92 0.91 14.27
C ARG A 76 -6.92 1.56 13.31
N SER A 77 -5.88 2.21 13.84
CA SER A 77 -4.86 2.86 13.03
C SER A 77 -3.99 1.89 12.23
N ASN A 78 -4.06 0.58 12.52
CA ASN A 78 -3.27 -0.45 11.84
C ASN A 78 -4.12 -1.39 10.99
N ARG A 79 -5.45 -1.18 10.94
CA ARG A 79 -6.36 -2.01 10.14
C ARG A 79 -6.61 -1.40 8.78
N ILE A 80 -6.48 -2.21 7.73
CA ILE A 80 -6.68 -1.75 6.36
C ILE A 80 -8.10 -1.21 6.14
N VAL A 81 -9.10 -1.83 6.76
CA VAL A 81 -10.51 -1.41 6.63
C VAL A 81 -10.69 0.02 7.11
N ASP A 82 -10.11 0.36 8.26
CA ASP A 82 -10.24 1.71 8.83
C ASP A 82 -9.39 2.73 8.08
N ALA A 83 -8.31 2.27 7.44
CA ALA A 83 -7.43 3.15 6.67
C ALA A 83 -8.10 3.72 5.41
N GLN A 84 -9.18 3.12 4.94
CA GLN A 84 -9.87 3.54 3.71
C GLN A 84 -10.82 4.73 3.91
N ASP A 85 -10.96 5.22 5.14
CA ASP A 85 -11.80 6.38 5.42
C ASP A 85 -11.08 7.65 4.97
N SER A 86 -11.42 8.11 3.77
CA SER A 86 -10.71 9.21 3.13
C SER A 86 -11.33 10.58 3.36
N ASP A 87 -12.57 10.65 3.84
CA ASP A 87 -13.35 11.90 3.91
C ASP A 87 -13.31 12.69 2.58
N GLY A 88 -13.20 11.99 1.45
CA GLY A 88 -13.09 12.62 0.14
C GLY A 88 -11.69 13.13 -0.20
N CYS A 89 -10.67 12.77 0.60
CA CYS A 89 -9.31 13.26 0.40
C CYS A 89 -8.59 12.64 -0.80
N TRP A 90 -9.06 11.50 -1.30
CA TRP A 90 -8.47 10.91 -2.51
C TRP A 90 -9.53 10.41 -3.48
N HIS A 91 -9.07 10.04 -4.68
CA HIS A 91 -9.94 9.60 -5.77
C HIS A 91 -10.51 8.22 -5.52
N GLU A 92 -11.65 7.90 -6.16
CA GLU A 92 -12.20 6.55 -6.17
C GLU A 92 -11.21 5.57 -6.82
N HIS A 93 -11.36 4.29 -6.49
CA HIS A 93 -10.51 3.20 -7.00
C HIS A 93 -9.05 3.28 -6.57
N ILE A 94 -8.79 3.97 -5.48
CA ILE A 94 -7.50 3.95 -4.76
C ILE A 94 -7.70 3.12 -3.50
N VAL A 95 -6.84 2.12 -3.30
CA VAL A 95 -6.88 1.25 -2.10
C VAL A 95 -5.58 1.42 -1.34
N VAL A 96 -5.64 2.05 -0.17
CA VAL A 96 -4.48 2.26 0.68
C VAL A 96 -4.14 0.95 1.39
N PHE A 97 -2.88 0.50 1.28
CA PHE A 97 -2.44 -0.73 1.95
C PHE A 97 -1.31 -0.50 2.95
N GLY A 98 -0.76 0.70 3.00
CA GLY A 98 0.33 1.00 3.92
C GLY A 98 0.49 2.49 4.12
N THR A 99 1.37 2.84 5.05
CA THR A 99 1.68 4.23 5.38
C THR A 99 3.18 4.40 5.52
N CYS A 100 3.63 5.63 5.33
CA CYS A 100 5.02 6.04 5.52
C CYS A 100 5.17 6.74 6.86
N ALA A 101 6.39 6.76 7.39
CA ALA A 101 6.67 7.41 8.67
C ALA A 101 6.33 8.91 8.65
N ASN A 102 6.40 9.56 7.48
CA ASN A 102 6.09 10.98 7.34
C ASN A 102 4.58 11.28 7.18
N GLY A 103 3.73 10.25 7.15
CA GLY A 103 2.28 10.41 7.01
C GLY A 103 1.74 10.19 5.60
N ASP A 104 2.59 9.98 4.61
CA ASP A 104 2.12 9.65 3.26
C ASP A 104 1.55 8.23 3.24
N TYR A 105 0.77 7.91 2.20
CA TYR A 105 0.12 6.62 2.05
C TYR A 105 0.66 5.87 0.85
N VAL A 106 0.82 4.55 1.00
CA VAL A 106 1.16 3.65 -0.10
C VAL A 106 -0.12 2.93 -0.52
N CYS A 107 -0.41 2.92 -1.81
CA CYS A 107 -1.69 2.42 -2.29
C CYS A 107 -1.58 1.64 -3.59
N PHE A 108 -2.62 0.83 -3.84
CA PHE A 108 -2.88 0.26 -5.15
C PHE A 108 -3.75 1.25 -5.94
N ASP A 109 -3.37 1.53 -7.16
CA ASP A 109 -4.10 2.44 -8.05
C ASP A 109 -4.89 1.64 -9.08
N TYR A 110 -6.20 1.51 -8.84
CA TYR A 110 -7.13 0.81 -9.72
C TYR A 110 -7.90 1.76 -10.64
N ARG A 111 -7.50 3.02 -10.73
CA ARG A 111 -8.28 4.02 -11.49
C ARG A 111 -8.36 3.72 -12.98
N ARG A 112 -7.29 3.13 -13.56
CA ARG A 112 -7.28 2.80 -14.99
C ARG A 112 -8.14 1.58 -15.31
N ASP A 113 -8.16 0.59 -14.40
CA ASP A 113 -8.89 -0.66 -14.58
C ASP A 113 -9.21 -1.25 -13.20
N PRO A 114 -10.46 -1.04 -12.70
CA PRO A 114 -10.85 -1.60 -11.40
C PRO A 114 -10.83 -3.13 -11.34
N THR A 115 -10.78 -3.80 -12.50
CA THR A 115 -10.73 -5.27 -12.57
C THR A 115 -9.31 -5.83 -12.68
N ALA A 116 -8.29 -4.96 -12.66
CA ALA A 116 -6.90 -5.38 -12.81
C ALA A 116 -6.49 -6.36 -11.71
N ASN A 117 -5.74 -7.40 -12.09
CA ASN A 117 -5.12 -8.33 -11.15
C ASN A 117 -3.75 -7.83 -10.66
N GLU A 118 -3.13 -6.94 -11.42
CA GLU A 118 -1.81 -6.37 -11.14
C GLU A 118 -1.87 -4.84 -11.23
N PRO A 119 -2.55 -4.18 -10.27
CA PRO A 119 -2.62 -2.72 -10.29
C PRO A 119 -1.25 -2.10 -9.99
N ALA A 120 -1.07 -0.87 -10.42
CA ALA A 120 0.12 -0.11 -10.09
C ALA A 120 0.17 0.20 -8.60
N VAL A 121 1.38 0.39 -8.07
CA VAL A 121 1.60 0.89 -6.73
C VAL A 121 1.95 2.38 -6.82
N ALA A 122 1.29 3.17 -6.01
CA ALA A 122 1.47 4.62 -5.99
C ALA A 122 1.63 5.12 -4.55
N LEU A 123 2.15 6.32 -4.45
CA LEU A 123 2.23 7.06 -3.20
C LEU A 123 1.24 8.21 -3.25
N MET A 124 0.53 8.46 -2.17
CA MET A 124 -0.27 9.67 -2.02
C MET A 124 0.41 10.60 -1.04
N PHE A 125 0.67 11.83 -1.48
CA PHE A 125 1.27 12.87 -0.65
C PHE A 125 0.18 13.50 0.22
N HIS A 126 0.32 13.39 1.54
CA HIS A 126 -0.70 13.88 2.47
C HIS A 126 -0.79 15.41 2.54
N ASP A 127 0.26 16.11 2.15
CA ASP A 127 0.36 17.56 2.24
C ASP A 127 0.43 18.27 0.88
N TYR A 128 0.21 17.55 -0.22
CA TYR A 128 0.16 18.12 -1.56
C TYR A 128 -1.18 17.82 -2.21
N PRO A 129 -2.06 18.82 -2.35
CA PRO A 129 -3.30 18.62 -3.10
C PRO A 129 -3.03 18.64 -4.61
N ASP A 130 -3.84 17.86 -5.35
CA ASP A 130 -3.88 17.96 -6.80
C ASP A 130 -4.86 19.07 -7.24
N ASN A 131 -5.11 19.18 -8.56
CA ASN A 131 -6.00 20.21 -9.10
C ASN A 131 -7.46 20.05 -8.63
N ASP A 132 -7.84 18.86 -8.17
CA ASP A 132 -9.18 18.57 -7.66
C ASP A 132 -9.29 18.74 -6.14
N GLY A 133 -8.22 19.18 -5.48
CA GLY A 133 -8.17 19.32 -4.03
C GLY A 133 -8.00 18.01 -3.27
N LYS A 134 -7.66 16.93 -3.97
CA LYS A 134 -7.41 15.62 -3.39
C LYS A 134 -5.91 15.39 -3.23
N MET A 135 -5.52 14.38 -2.44
CA MET A 135 -4.10 14.06 -2.29
C MET A 135 -3.49 13.71 -3.64
N LEU A 136 -2.32 14.27 -3.92
CA LEU A 136 -1.59 14.02 -5.17
C LEU A 136 -1.12 12.57 -5.20
N VAL A 137 -1.42 11.88 -6.30
CA VAL A 137 -1.03 10.48 -6.51
C VAL A 137 0.21 10.44 -7.38
N ASN A 138 1.26 9.78 -6.91
CA ASN A 138 2.54 9.65 -7.60
C ASN A 138 2.86 8.18 -7.83
N LEU A 139 2.97 7.76 -9.09
CA LEU A 139 3.30 6.37 -9.43
C LEU A 139 4.66 5.99 -8.87
N VAL A 140 4.75 4.80 -8.28
CA VAL A 140 5.99 4.23 -7.73
C VAL A 140 6.44 3.03 -8.54
N ALA A 141 5.53 2.11 -8.85
CA ALA A 141 5.85 0.86 -9.55
C ALA A 141 4.63 0.40 -10.37
N ASP A 142 4.89 -0.33 -11.45
CA ASP A 142 3.82 -0.80 -12.33
C ASP A 142 3.05 -2.00 -11.76
N SER A 143 3.60 -2.67 -10.75
CA SER A 143 2.98 -3.80 -10.08
C SER A 143 3.48 -3.92 -8.65
N PHE A 144 2.81 -4.74 -7.85
CA PHE A 144 3.27 -5.02 -6.49
C PHE A 144 4.61 -5.77 -6.49
N ASP A 145 4.82 -6.71 -7.43
CA ASP A 145 6.10 -7.42 -7.55
C ASP A 145 7.24 -6.45 -7.85
N GLU A 146 7.01 -5.50 -8.74
CA GLU A 146 8.01 -4.46 -9.01
C GLU A 146 8.26 -3.61 -7.77
N PHE A 147 7.21 -3.25 -7.05
CA PHE A 147 7.34 -2.51 -5.79
C PHE A 147 8.21 -3.26 -4.78
N LEU A 148 7.97 -4.57 -4.61
CA LEU A 148 8.79 -5.39 -3.71
C LEU A 148 10.26 -5.37 -4.11
N SER A 149 10.56 -5.31 -5.40
CA SER A 149 11.93 -5.26 -5.89
C SER A 149 12.65 -3.94 -5.55
N LEU A 150 11.91 -2.89 -5.25
CA LEU A 150 12.48 -1.59 -4.87
C LEU A 150 12.87 -1.53 -3.39
N LEU A 151 12.35 -2.44 -2.58
CA LEU A 151 12.53 -2.39 -1.13
C LEU A 151 13.98 -2.68 -0.74
N HIS A 152 14.53 -1.84 0.12
CA HIS A 152 15.90 -1.96 0.61
C HIS A 152 15.99 -1.34 2.01
N ARG A 153 17.16 -1.51 2.63
CA ARG A 153 17.47 -0.82 3.87
C ARG A 153 18.19 0.48 3.52
N ALA A 154 17.75 1.60 4.09
CA ALA A 154 18.43 2.87 3.90
C ALA A 154 19.88 2.78 4.44
N PRO A 155 20.85 3.40 3.76
CA PRO A 155 22.22 3.42 4.21
C PRO A 155 22.42 4.16 5.55
#